data_6c7ead719d01a56849dcb76502227253
#
_entry.id   6c7ead719d01a56849dcb76502227253
#
_cell.length_a   1.000
_cell.length_b   1.000
_cell.length_c   1.000
_cell.angle_alpha   90.00
_cell.angle_beta   90.00
_cell.angle_gamma   90.00
#
_symmetry.space_group_name_H-M   'P 1'
#
loop_
_entity.id
_entity.type
_entity.pdbx_description
1 polymer ?
#
loop_
_entity_poly.entity_id
_entity_poly.type
_entity_poly.pdbx_seq_one_letter_code
_entity_poly.pdbx_strand_id
1 'polypeptide(L)'
;MVDGSGRRLFLRLVVLSLLGLSGTACVPRAQTDTSASARFTFPPEWASHDAVWLGWSHDSAHHRLQVEIARALAPTVPVRILVASDGAREQARAALAAAGVPSSRVDFFTHPLSNTWIRDTGPRFLSDGRNLAVADFAWNWYGYPQEMSRQWPTPAPIDNDLAGKLGLKVVTSAIVAEGGALDVSTSVILTYRQTALQRNPGVPIEEIEAEYLRVYGKERVLWLSRSPLGDLVIDRPKIANYVGWGANGHIDEYVRFVNDSTIVVAQIDPSERDDNPLTRADHDILAENLAELRRAVNVDGRPFRIVTLPVPALRYHVRARAVTEGDKASALGRVVLRTFAVGDEVHFVPALSYLNFVISNGVVLVPAYWRHGLPEREREKDEEVRATLQRLFPDRRVVQIQPLSINWDGGGMHCITQQQPSPRERLIADRRVCSRRRVI
;
A
#
# COMPACT_ATOMS: atom_id res chain seq x y z
N MET A 1 -8.21 50.02 61.77
CA MET A 1 -9.53 50.09 62.40
C MET A 1 -10.12 48.67 62.30
N VAL A 2 -9.98 47.89 63.37
CA VAL A 2 -11.01 47.50 64.34
C VAL A 2 -11.96 46.48 63.66
N ASP A 3 -12.19 45.31 64.08
CA ASP A 3 -12.13 44.50 65.31
C ASP A 3 -13.05 43.30 64.96
N GLY A 4 -12.92 42.12 65.28
CA GLY A 4 -12.67 41.50 66.58
C GLY A 4 -13.70 40.42 66.84
N SER A 5 -13.20 39.38 67.41
CA SER A 5 -13.90 38.38 68.27
C SER A 5 -14.84 37.36 67.56
N GLY A 6 -14.64 36.10 67.60
CA GLY A 6 -14.28 35.26 68.74
C GLY A 6 -15.50 34.63 69.36
N ARG A 7 -15.64 33.32 69.20
CA ARG A 7 -16.13 32.47 70.28
C ARG A 7 -16.09 30.98 69.99
N ARG A 8 -15.28 30.28 70.71
CA ARG A 8 -15.28 28.81 70.92
C ARG A 8 -16.49 28.44 71.70
N LEU A 9 -17.11 27.29 71.44
CA LEU A 9 -17.79 26.55 72.45
C LEU A 9 -17.57 25.04 72.29
N PHE A 10 -17.29 24.46 73.42
CA PHE A 10 -16.90 23.08 73.74
C PHE A 10 -18.12 22.15 73.92
N LEU A 11 -17.87 20.84 73.71
CA LEU A 11 -18.31 19.69 74.46
C LEU A 11 -19.71 19.08 74.14
N ARG A 12 -19.78 17.83 73.81
CA ARG A 12 -19.66 16.65 74.77
C ARG A 12 -19.77 15.35 73.94
N LEU A 13 -18.89 14.41 74.27
CA LEU A 13 -19.02 12.97 73.98
C LEU A 13 -20.32 12.43 74.57
N VAL A 14 -21.00 11.56 73.83
CA VAL A 14 -21.82 10.48 74.37
C VAL A 14 -21.44 9.20 73.60
N VAL A 15 -20.82 8.26 74.31
CA VAL A 15 -20.57 6.89 73.89
C VAL A 15 -21.87 6.11 74.13
N LEU A 16 -22.40 5.52 73.07
CA LEU A 16 -23.40 4.44 73.20
C LEU A 16 -22.93 3.28 72.28
N SER A 17 -22.47 2.25 72.97
CA SER A 17 -22.23 0.91 72.42
C SER A 17 -23.56 0.23 72.13
N LEU A 18 -23.77 -0.23 70.93
CA LEU A 18 -24.73 -1.27 70.60
C LEU A 18 -24.14 -2.25 69.62
N LEU A 19 -23.97 -3.45 70.12
CA LEU A 19 -23.68 -4.67 69.39
C LEU A 19 -24.83 -4.99 68.38
N GLY A 20 -24.51 -5.45 67.19
CA GLY A 20 -25.50 -6.26 66.54
C GLY A 20 -25.36 -6.32 64.98
N LEU A 21 -24.99 -7.50 64.56
CA LEU A 21 -25.33 -8.10 63.30
C LEU A 21 -24.58 -7.61 62.02
N SER A 22 -23.49 -8.32 61.70
CA SER A 22 -22.84 -8.40 60.41
C SER A 22 -23.73 -9.05 59.33
N GLY A 23 -24.43 -8.23 58.59
CA GLY A 23 -25.04 -8.62 57.31
C GLY A 23 -24.13 -8.15 56.20
N THR A 24 -23.38 -9.06 55.61
CA THR A 24 -22.62 -8.81 54.34
C THR A 24 -23.62 -8.62 53.19
N ALA A 25 -24.05 -7.39 52.96
CA ALA A 25 -24.72 -7.03 51.72
C ALA A 25 -23.65 -6.97 50.62
N CYS A 26 -23.65 -7.95 49.70
CA CYS A 26 -22.97 -7.84 48.43
C CYS A 26 -23.56 -6.64 47.66
N VAL A 27 -22.83 -5.53 47.66
CA VAL A 27 -23.07 -4.44 46.72
C VAL A 27 -22.63 -4.93 45.37
N PRO A 28 -23.49 -4.99 44.36
CA PRO A 28 -23.03 -5.32 43.00
C PRO A 28 -22.05 -4.23 42.56
N ARG A 29 -20.79 -4.64 42.37
CA ARG A 29 -19.76 -3.81 41.76
C ARG A 29 -20.25 -3.48 40.36
N ALA A 30 -20.55 -2.22 40.11
CA ALA A 30 -20.86 -1.74 38.78
C ALA A 30 -19.73 -2.23 37.87
N GLN A 31 -20.04 -3.15 36.97
CA GLN A 31 -19.17 -3.47 35.83
C GLN A 31 -19.02 -2.18 35.06
N THR A 32 -17.90 -1.51 35.25
CA THR A 32 -17.44 -0.51 34.29
C THR A 32 -17.25 -1.25 32.96
N ASP A 33 -18.19 -1.02 32.08
CA ASP A 33 -18.13 -1.47 30.68
C ASP A 33 -16.96 -0.76 30.03
N THR A 34 -15.76 -1.30 30.21
CA THR A 34 -14.56 -0.96 29.42
C THR A 34 -14.64 -1.72 28.13
N SER A 35 -15.68 -1.48 27.33
CA SER A 35 -15.61 -1.67 25.90
C SER A 35 -14.68 -0.58 25.40
N ALA A 36 -13.37 -0.83 25.39
CA ALA A 36 -12.45 -0.11 24.55
C ALA A 36 -13.07 -0.18 23.14
N SER A 37 -13.54 0.93 22.59
CA SER A 37 -14.09 0.98 21.25
C SER A 37 -13.03 0.37 20.35
N ALA A 38 -13.35 -0.74 19.69
CA ALA A 38 -12.39 -1.46 18.87
C ALA A 38 -11.80 -0.48 17.86
N ARG A 39 -10.48 -0.28 17.92
CA ARG A 39 -9.78 0.68 17.06
C ARG A 39 -9.65 0.07 15.68
N PHE A 40 -10.08 0.78 14.66
CA PHE A 40 -9.83 0.38 13.29
C PHE A 40 -8.33 0.33 12.99
N THR A 41 -7.90 -0.71 12.30
CA THR A 41 -6.50 -0.86 11.84
C THR A 41 -6.49 -1.20 10.35
N PHE A 42 -5.44 -0.84 9.64
CA PHE A 42 -5.22 -1.26 8.25
C PHE A 42 -4.59 -2.66 8.25
N PRO A 43 -5.30 -3.72 7.83
CA PRO A 43 -4.75 -5.08 7.87
C PRO A 43 -3.58 -5.23 6.90
N PRO A 44 -2.58 -6.09 7.22
CA PRO A 44 -1.52 -6.40 6.29
C PRO A 44 -2.07 -7.18 5.08
N GLU A 45 -1.38 -7.10 3.93
CA GLU A 45 -1.90 -7.67 2.69
C GLU A 45 -2.01 -9.21 2.70
N TRP A 46 -1.30 -9.89 3.58
CA TRP A 46 -1.44 -11.35 3.75
C TRP A 46 -2.64 -11.78 4.61
N ALA A 47 -3.39 -10.84 5.19
CA ALA A 47 -4.64 -11.13 5.88
C ALA A 47 -5.69 -11.73 4.92
N SER A 48 -6.75 -12.35 5.47
CA SER A 48 -7.83 -12.89 4.65
C SER A 48 -8.61 -11.78 3.95
N HIS A 49 -8.98 -11.98 2.70
CA HIS A 49 -9.73 -11.04 1.88
C HIS A 49 -11.14 -11.53 1.59
N ASP A 50 -12.12 -10.62 1.66
CA ASP A 50 -13.49 -10.83 1.15
C ASP A 50 -13.58 -10.52 -0.34
N ALA A 51 -12.71 -9.62 -0.85
CA ALA A 51 -12.61 -9.30 -2.27
C ALA A 51 -11.24 -8.68 -2.60
N VAL A 52 -10.89 -8.69 -3.88
CA VAL A 52 -9.85 -7.81 -4.45
C VAL A 52 -10.51 -6.91 -5.47
N TRP A 53 -10.26 -5.61 -5.34
CA TRP A 53 -10.70 -4.60 -6.29
C TRP A 53 -9.70 -4.47 -7.43
N LEU A 54 -10.20 -4.18 -8.62
CA LEU A 54 -9.42 -3.94 -9.83
C LEU A 54 -9.98 -2.70 -10.54
N GLY A 55 -9.15 -1.70 -10.79
CA GLY A 55 -9.52 -0.54 -11.60
C GLY A 55 -9.49 -0.89 -13.09
N TRP A 56 -10.62 -0.76 -13.80
CA TRP A 56 -10.68 -1.04 -15.24
C TRP A 56 -10.17 0.17 -16.03
N SER A 57 -9.14 -0.05 -16.85
CA SER A 57 -8.49 1.00 -17.61
C SER A 57 -9.37 1.54 -18.75
N HIS A 58 -9.22 2.84 -19.05
CA HIS A 58 -9.71 3.42 -20.30
C HIS A 58 -8.86 3.01 -21.52
N ASP A 59 -7.57 2.66 -21.30
CA ASP A 59 -6.70 2.18 -22.35
C ASP A 59 -6.86 0.67 -22.54
N SER A 60 -7.25 0.28 -23.74
CA SER A 60 -7.43 -1.13 -24.13
C SER A 60 -6.13 -1.93 -24.11
N ALA A 61 -4.96 -1.29 -24.16
CA ALA A 61 -3.67 -1.95 -24.04
C ALA A 61 -3.49 -2.67 -22.69
N HIS A 62 -4.21 -2.24 -21.66
CA HIS A 62 -4.15 -2.83 -20.33
C HIS A 62 -5.16 -3.97 -20.11
N HIS A 63 -6.20 -4.08 -20.96
CA HIS A 63 -7.32 -5.01 -20.71
C HIS A 63 -6.87 -6.47 -20.62
N ARG A 64 -5.88 -6.87 -21.45
CA ARG A 64 -5.34 -8.22 -21.38
C ARG A 64 -4.74 -8.52 -20.00
N LEU A 65 -3.93 -7.62 -19.45
CA LEU A 65 -3.34 -7.73 -18.12
C LEU A 65 -4.43 -7.80 -17.04
N GLN A 66 -5.41 -6.92 -17.10
CA GLN A 66 -6.52 -6.87 -16.13
C GLN A 66 -7.36 -8.14 -16.14
N VAL A 67 -7.61 -8.72 -17.32
CA VAL A 67 -8.27 -10.01 -17.46
C VAL A 67 -7.42 -11.15 -16.89
N GLU A 68 -6.11 -11.17 -17.13
CA GLU A 68 -5.20 -12.18 -16.58
C GLU A 68 -5.15 -12.12 -15.04
N ILE A 69 -5.12 -10.92 -14.45
CA ILE A 69 -5.20 -10.70 -13.00
C ILE A 69 -6.54 -11.24 -12.46
N ALA A 70 -7.67 -10.82 -13.03
CA ALA A 70 -8.98 -11.26 -12.60
C ALA A 70 -9.15 -12.78 -12.69
N ARG A 71 -8.68 -13.39 -13.79
CA ARG A 71 -8.69 -14.85 -13.98
C ARG A 71 -7.86 -15.59 -12.93
N ALA A 72 -6.73 -15.03 -12.52
CA ALA A 72 -5.86 -15.66 -11.53
C ALA A 72 -6.43 -15.53 -10.10
N LEU A 73 -7.14 -14.45 -9.79
CA LEU A 73 -7.76 -14.18 -8.49
C LEU A 73 -9.11 -14.88 -8.30
N ALA A 74 -9.96 -14.90 -9.31
CA ALA A 74 -11.35 -15.37 -9.22
C ALA A 74 -11.55 -16.76 -8.60
N PRO A 75 -10.64 -17.75 -8.74
CA PRO A 75 -10.79 -19.05 -8.08
C PRO A 75 -10.76 -18.99 -6.56
N THR A 76 -10.08 -18.01 -5.97
CA THR A 76 -9.80 -17.95 -4.52
C THR A 76 -10.48 -16.79 -3.81
N VAL A 77 -10.79 -15.70 -4.53
CA VAL A 77 -11.39 -14.49 -3.96
C VAL A 77 -12.32 -13.84 -4.98
N PRO A 78 -13.46 -13.24 -4.57
CA PRO A 78 -14.27 -12.39 -5.45
C PRO A 78 -13.46 -11.21 -5.99
N VAL A 79 -13.68 -10.85 -7.26
CA VAL A 79 -13.05 -9.69 -7.90
C VAL A 79 -14.09 -8.59 -8.08
N ARG A 80 -13.82 -7.40 -7.55
CA ARG A 80 -14.65 -6.22 -7.68
C ARG A 80 -14.04 -5.27 -8.69
N ILE A 81 -14.72 -5.00 -9.78
CA ILE A 81 -14.21 -4.19 -10.87
C ILE A 81 -14.85 -2.81 -10.82
N LEU A 82 -14.00 -1.79 -10.69
CA LEU A 82 -14.41 -0.40 -10.76
C LEU A 82 -14.30 0.08 -12.21
N VAL A 83 -15.41 0.52 -12.78
CA VAL A 83 -15.54 0.98 -14.17
C VAL A 83 -16.03 2.42 -14.23
N ALA A 84 -15.68 3.15 -15.29
CA ALA A 84 -16.09 4.55 -15.43
C ALA A 84 -17.53 4.72 -15.96
N SER A 85 -18.09 3.74 -16.65
CA SER A 85 -19.41 3.81 -17.28
C SER A 85 -20.01 2.41 -17.49
N ASP A 86 -21.29 2.38 -17.86
CA ASP A 86 -21.97 1.13 -18.23
C ASP A 86 -21.37 0.53 -19.51
N GLY A 87 -20.94 1.35 -20.48
CA GLY A 87 -20.21 0.87 -21.66
C GLY A 87 -18.89 0.15 -21.29
N ALA A 88 -18.10 0.72 -20.37
CA ALA A 88 -16.90 0.09 -19.85
C ALA A 88 -17.23 -1.20 -19.07
N ARG A 89 -18.36 -1.24 -18.35
CA ARG A 89 -18.84 -2.44 -17.68
C ARG A 89 -19.11 -3.58 -18.64
N GLU A 90 -19.84 -3.32 -19.72
CA GLU A 90 -20.16 -4.35 -20.72
C GLU A 90 -18.90 -4.84 -21.46
N GLN A 91 -17.95 -3.93 -21.76
CA GLN A 91 -16.67 -4.29 -22.32
C GLN A 91 -15.86 -5.21 -21.38
N ALA A 92 -15.75 -4.85 -20.10
CA ALA A 92 -15.06 -5.66 -19.10
C ALA A 92 -15.73 -7.03 -18.94
N ARG A 93 -17.07 -7.06 -18.86
CA ARG A 93 -17.85 -8.28 -18.74
C ARG A 93 -17.60 -9.22 -19.92
N ALA A 94 -17.64 -8.70 -21.14
CA ALA A 94 -17.39 -9.49 -22.34
C ALA A 94 -15.96 -10.06 -22.37
N ALA A 95 -14.95 -9.23 -22.03
CA ALA A 95 -13.55 -9.66 -22.00
C ALA A 95 -13.31 -10.76 -20.96
N LEU A 96 -13.88 -10.63 -19.76
CA LEU A 96 -13.76 -11.62 -18.67
C LEU A 96 -14.49 -12.92 -19.02
N ALA A 97 -15.67 -12.84 -19.59
CA ALA A 97 -16.42 -14.01 -20.04
C ALA A 97 -15.66 -14.78 -21.13
N ALA A 98 -15.08 -14.07 -22.11
CA ALA A 98 -14.26 -14.68 -23.15
C ALA A 98 -13.00 -15.39 -22.59
N ALA A 99 -12.49 -14.92 -21.45
CA ALA A 99 -11.37 -15.55 -20.74
C ALA A 99 -11.79 -16.65 -19.75
N GLY A 100 -13.08 -17.00 -19.69
CA GLY A 100 -13.62 -18.04 -18.81
C GLY A 100 -13.70 -17.67 -17.33
N VAL A 101 -13.69 -16.35 -17.00
CA VAL A 101 -13.89 -15.91 -15.61
C VAL A 101 -15.38 -16.04 -15.25
N PRO A 102 -15.73 -16.81 -14.19
CA PRO A 102 -17.13 -16.99 -13.81
C PRO A 102 -17.78 -15.68 -13.39
N SER A 103 -18.94 -15.34 -13.96
CA SER A 103 -19.68 -14.12 -13.63
C SER A 103 -20.08 -14.03 -12.16
N SER A 104 -20.31 -15.19 -11.50
CA SER A 104 -20.60 -15.27 -10.06
C SER A 104 -19.41 -14.87 -9.15
N ARG A 105 -18.24 -14.67 -9.72
CA ARG A 105 -17.02 -14.29 -9.00
C ARG A 105 -16.62 -12.83 -9.26
N VAL A 106 -17.45 -12.07 -10.02
CA VAL A 106 -17.14 -10.70 -10.41
C VAL A 106 -18.31 -9.78 -10.10
N ASP A 107 -18.05 -8.75 -9.31
CA ASP A 107 -18.96 -7.64 -9.06
C ASP A 107 -18.46 -6.37 -9.77
N PHE A 108 -19.38 -5.55 -10.29
CA PHE A 108 -19.06 -4.29 -10.95
C PHE A 108 -19.57 -3.10 -10.16
N PHE A 109 -18.72 -2.12 -10.00
CA PHE A 109 -19.03 -0.82 -9.41
C PHE A 109 -18.74 0.27 -10.45
N THR A 110 -19.62 1.27 -10.56
CA THR A 110 -19.43 2.39 -11.48
C THR A 110 -19.12 3.66 -10.72
N HIS A 111 -18.09 4.35 -11.17
CA HIS A 111 -17.74 5.69 -10.71
C HIS A 111 -17.14 6.47 -11.89
N PRO A 112 -17.68 7.67 -12.24
CA PRO A 112 -17.30 8.40 -13.47
C PRO A 112 -15.83 8.84 -13.49
N LEU A 113 -15.21 9.02 -12.33
CA LEU A 113 -13.79 9.34 -12.18
C LEU A 113 -12.92 8.11 -11.93
N SER A 114 -13.48 6.89 -12.14
CA SER A 114 -12.70 5.66 -12.05
C SER A 114 -11.47 5.75 -12.95
N ASN A 115 -10.35 5.36 -12.39
CA ASN A 115 -9.10 5.19 -13.13
C ASN A 115 -8.48 3.83 -12.81
N THR A 116 -7.39 3.52 -13.51
CA THR A 116 -6.67 2.26 -13.34
C THR A 116 -6.01 2.13 -11.96
N TRP A 117 -5.61 3.26 -11.34
CA TRP A 117 -4.77 3.31 -10.14
C TRP A 117 -5.58 3.22 -8.84
N ILE A 118 -6.36 2.14 -8.69
CA ILE A 118 -7.27 1.97 -7.55
C ILE A 118 -6.53 1.77 -6.21
N ARG A 119 -5.27 1.37 -6.24
CA ARG A 119 -4.40 1.31 -5.05
C ARG A 119 -4.31 2.66 -4.37
N ASP A 120 -4.21 3.71 -5.17
CA ASP A 120 -3.93 5.06 -4.70
C ASP A 120 -5.20 5.91 -4.54
N THR A 121 -6.16 5.74 -5.46
CA THR A 121 -7.39 6.52 -5.51
C THR A 121 -8.61 5.82 -4.94
N GLY A 122 -8.52 4.52 -4.68
CA GLY A 122 -9.62 3.70 -4.17
C GLY A 122 -9.61 3.53 -2.65
N PRO A 123 -10.62 2.82 -2.13
CA PRO A 123 -10.82 2.69 -0.69
C PRO A 123 -9.71 1.86 -0.02
N ARG A 124 -9.05 2.43 0.95
CA ARG A 124 -8.13 1.72 1.85
C ARG A 124 -8.92 1.20 3.05
N PHE A 125 -9.22 -0.09 3.03
CA PHE A 125 -10.11 -0.69 4.01
C PHE A 125 -9.43 -0.93 5.35
N LEU A 126 -10.00 -0.34 6.39
CA LEU A 126 -9.64 -0.59 7.78
C LEU A 126 -10.58 -1.65 8.39
N SER A 127 -10.11 -2.38 9.39
CA SER A 127 -10.91 -3.37 10.12
C SER A 127 -10.74 -3.22 11.64
N ASP A 128 -11.84 -3.40 12.37
CA ASP A 128 -11.84 -3.54 13.83
C ASP A 128 -12.03 -5.02 14.27
N GLY A 129 -11.90 -5.96 13.32
CA GLY A 129 -12.15 -7.39 13.52
C GLY A 129 -13.62 -7.80 13.40
N ARG A 130 -14.55 -6.85 13.25
CA ARG A 130 -16.00 -7.08 13.07
C ARG A 130 -16.59 -6.27 11.94
N ASN A 131 -16.13 -5.06 11.77
CA ASN A 131 -16.61 -4.10 10.79
C ASN A 131 -15.47 -3.60 9.94
N LEU A 132 -15.80 -3.07 8.76
CA LEU A 132 -14.88 -2.32 7.92
C LEU A 132 -15.13 -0.83 8.05
N ALA A 133 -14.08 -0.05 7.81
CA ALA A 133 -14.12 1.37 7.54
C ALA A 133 -13.19 1.67 6.37
N VAL A 134 -13.16 2.90 5.90
CA VAL A 134 -12.27 3.37 4.83
C VAL A 134 -11.39 4.49 5.37
N ALA A 135 -10.09 4.42 5.14
CA ALA A 135 -9.17 5.52 5.36
C ALA A 135 -9.22 6.45 4.14
N ASP A 136 -9.49 7.74 4.38
CA ASP A 136 -9.55 8.79 3.39
C ASP A 136 -8.45 9.81 3.66
N PHE A 137 -7.40 9.78 2.85
CA PHE A 137 -6.31 10.72 2.88
C PHE A 137 -6.48 11.75 1.77
N ALA A 138 -5.97 12.95 1.99
CA ALA A 138 -5.94 13.97 0.95
C ALA A 138 -5.12 13.50 -0.27
N TRP A 139 -5.42 14.08 -1.43
CA TRP A 139 -4.85 13.71 -2.72
C TRP A 139 -4.27 14.92 -3.44
N ASN A 140 -3.06 14.81 -4.01
CA ASN A 140 -2.41 15.90 -4.74
C ASN A 140 -1.71 15.44 -6.03
N TRP A 141 -2.22 14.38 -6.68
CA TRP A 141 -1.65 13.90 -7.93
C TRP A 141 -0.16 13.53 -7.84
N TYR A 142 0.19 12.68 -6.86
CA TYR A 142 1.58 12.22 -6.65
C TYR A 142 2.58 13.36 -6.41
N GLY A 143 2.12 14.48 -5.85
CA GLY A 143 2.94 15.67 -5.65
C GLY A 143 3.24 16.47 -6.91
N TYR A 144 2.55 16.21 -8.02
CA TYR A 144 2.72 17.01 -9.22
C TYR A 144 2.30 18.47 -8.96
N PRO A 145 3.05 19.46 -9.51
CA PRO A 145 2.67 20.86 -9.41
C PRO A 145 1.26 21.11 -9.96
N GLN A 146 0.53 22.02 -9.32
CA GLN A 146 -0.87 22.29 -9.65
C GLN A 146 -1.07 22.68 -11.13
N GLU A 147 -0.15 23.43 -11.71
CA GLU A 147 -0.20 23.82 -13.13
C GLU A 147 -0.05 22.63 -14.08
N MET A 148 0.52 21.51 -13.62
CA MET A 148 0.62 20.28 -14.38
C MET A 148 -0.59 19.37 -14.17
N SER A 149 -1.16 19.35 -12.98
CA SER A 149 -2.30 18.51 -12.63
C SER A 149 -3.67 19.09 -13.00
N ARG A 150 -3.78 20.39 -13.33
CA ARG A 150 -5.03 21.07 -13.69
C ARG A 150 -5.82 20.41 -14.83
N GLN A 151 -5.15 19.70 -15.72
CA GLN A 151 -5.81 19.01 -16.84
C GLN A 151 -6.46 17.69 -16.43
N TRP A 152 -6.12 17.17 -15.25
CA TRP A 152 -6.73 15.96 -14.73
C TRP A 152 -7.95 16.32 -13.89
N PRO A 153 -9.06 15.60 -14.04
CA PRO A 153 -10.17 15.79 -13.13
C PRO A 153 -9.64 15.56 -11.70
N THR A 154 -9.94 16.48 -10.79
CA THR A 154 -9.71 16.21 -9.37
C THR A 154 -10.41 14.90 -9.09
N PRO A 155 -9.73 13.84 -8.62
CA PRO A 155 -10.45 12.65 -8.20
C PRO A 155 -11.41 13.14 -7.13
N ALA A 156 -12.71 13.17 -7.44
CA ALA A 156 -13.68 13.15 -6.38
C ALA A 156 -13.29 11.97 -5.49
N PRO A 157 -13.56 12.01 -4.20
CA PRO A 157 -13.14 10.97 -3.27
C PRO A 157 -13.82 9.66 -3.67
N ILE A 158 -13.18 8.93 -4.60
CA ILE A 158 -13.64 7.60 -5.06
C ILE A 158 -13.76 6.66 -3.88
N ASP A 159 -12.84 6.77 -2.93
CA ASP A 159 -12.85 6.06 -1.66
C ASP A 159 -14.07 6.42 -0.81
N ASN A 160 -14.41 7.70 -0.65
CA ASN A 160 -15.59 8.17 0.09
C ASN A 160 -16.91 7.74 -0.59
N ASP A 161 -17.00 7.87 -1.91
CA ASP A 161 -18.20 7.45 -2.65
C ASP A 161 -18.42 5.94 -2.58
N LEU A 162 -17.33 5.16 -2.68
CA LEU A 162 -17.39 3.71 -2.51
C LEU A 162 -17.70 3.34 -1.06
N ALA A 163 -17.15 4.04 -0.07
CA ALA A 163 -17.50 3.85 1.33
C ALA A 163 -19.01 4.07 1.55
N GLY A 164 -19.58 5.14 0.99
CA GLY A 164 -21.02 5.42 1.02
C GLY A 164 -21.86 4.32 0.37
N LYS A 165 -21.47 3.84 -0.82
CA LYS A 165 -22.14 2.72 -1.51
C LYS A 165 -22.08 1.41 -0.74
N LEU A 166 -21.03 1.19 0.03
CA LEU A 166 -20.81 0.01 0.85
C LEU A 166 -21.35 0.15 2.29
N GLY A 167 -21.88 1.33 2.66
CA GLY A 167 -22.38 1.60 4.02
C GLY A 167 -21.27 1.62 5.09
N LEU A 168 -20.04 2.03 4.72
CA LEU A 168 -18.88 2.01 5.58
C LEU A 168 -18.61 3.39 6.20
N LYS A 169 -18.02 3.39 7.40
CA LYS A 169 -17.47 4.61 8.02
C LYS A 169 -16.22 5.07 7.29
N VAL A 170 -15.96 6.37 7.34
CA VAL A 170 -14.76 7.00 6.79
C VAL A 170 -13.93 7.58 7.93
N VAL A 171 -12.62 7.35 7.88
CA VAL A 171 -11.62 7.94 8.78
C VAL A 171 -10.77 8.90 7.97
N THR A 172 -11.09 10.19 8.03
CA THR A 172 -10.47 11.22 7.21
C THR A 172 -9.15 11.72 7.80
N SER A 173 -8.23 12.10 6.91
CA SER A 173 -6.96 12.76 7.20
C SER A 173 -6.72 13.92 6.23
N ALA A 174 -6.15 15.02 6.73
CA ALA A 174 -5.70 16.12 5.89
C ALA A 174 -4.31 15.88 5.25
N ILE A 175 -3.58 14.86 5.72
CA ILE A 175 -2.28 14.49 5.16
C ILE A 175 -2.48 13.77 3.83
N VAL A 176 -1.64 14.10 2.87
CA VAL A 176 -1.60 13.41 1.57
C VAL A 176 -0.81 12.09 1.71
N ALA A 177 -1.44 10.99 1.30
CA ALA A 177 -0.79 9.70 1.21
C ALA A 177 -1.49 8.81 0.18
N GLU A 178 -0.73 8.22 -0.72
CA GLU A 178 -1.19 7.20 -1.64
C GLU A 178 -1.05 5.80 -1.02
N GLY A 179 -1.87 4.86 -1.48
CA GLY A 179 -1.83 3.48 -0.98
C GLY A 179 -0.54 2.75 -1.33
N GLY A 180 0.03 3.00 -2.51
CA GLY A 180 1.31 2.42 -2.95
C GLY A 180 2.54 3.07 -2.32
N ALA A 181 2.40 4.28 -1.75
CA ALA A 181 3.48 4.94 -1.01
C ALA A 181 3.76 4.31 0.36
N LEU A 182 2.92 3.39 0.81
CA LEU A 182 2.98 2.74 2.11
C LEU A 182 2.84 1.23 1.95
N ASP A 183 3.62 0.47 2.71
CA ASP A 183 3.38 -0.96 2.94
C ASP A 183 3.24 -1.23 4.43
N VAL A 184 2.46 -2.23 4.84
CA VAL A 184 2.17 -2.43 6.26
C VAL A 184 2.31 -3.87 6.71
N SER A 185 2.85 -4.04 7.91
CA SER A 185 2.70 -5.27 8.70
C SER A 185 1.54 -5.12 9.71
N THR A 186 1.38 -6.06 10.61
CA THR A 186 0.38 -5.94 11.69
C THR A 186 0.58 -4.67 12.51
N SER A 187 1.81 -4.29 12.85
CA SER A 187 2.12 -3.17 13.75
C SER A 187 2.96 -2.05 13.12
N VAL A 188 3.55 -2.25 11.95
CA VAL A 188 4.52 -1.32 11.37
C VAL A 188 4.06 -0.83 10.00
N ILE A 189 4.26 0.47 9.74
CA ILE A 189 4.18 1.09 8.42
C ILE A 189 5.60 1.22 7.87
N LEU A 190 5.78 0.89 6.60
CA LEU A 190 7.03 1.06 5.85
C LEU A 190 6.79 2.07 4.73
N THR A 191 7.66 3.09 4.63
CA THR A 191 7.50 4.16 3.63
C THR A 191 8.80 4.94 3.43
N TYR A 192 8.87 5.76 2.38
CA TYR A 192 9.97 6.69 2.14
C TYR A 192 9.72 8.05 2.80
N ARG A 193 10.70 8.53 3.58
CA ARG A 193 10.68 9.86 4.20
C ARG A 193 10.60 10.97 3.15
N GLN A 194 11.38 10.84 2.08
CA GLN A 194 11.39 11.79 0.96
C GLN A 194 9.99 11.98 0.37
N THR A 195 9.30 10.89 0.09
CA THR A 195 7.95 10.90 -0.50
C THR A 195 6.93 11.57 0.43
N ALA A 196 6.93 11.18 1.71
CA ALA A 196 6.02 11.77 2.69
C ALA A 196 6.16 13.29 2.80
N LEU A 197 7.40 13.79 2.85
CA LEU A 197 7.69 15.23 2.91
C LEU A 197 7.33 15.96 1.61
N GLN A 198 7.59 15.35 0.45
CA GLN A 198 7.25 15.93 -0.85
C GLN A 198 5.72 16.06 -1.03
N ARG A 199 4.96 15.07 -0.57
CA ARG A 199 3.48 15.10 -0.62
C ARG A 199 2.90 16.14 0.32
N ASN A 200 3.58 16.46 1.42
CA ASN A 200 3.09 17.32 2.50
C ASN A 200 4.09 18.46 2.78
N PRO A 201 4.30 19.39 1.82
CA PRO A 201 5.26 20.46 1.98
C PRO A 201 4.90 21.37 3.18
N GLY A 202 5.88 21.61 4.07
CA GLY A 202 5.71 22.43 5.25
C GLY A 202 5.09 21.73 6.46
N VAL A 203 4.68 20.47 6.35
CA VAL A 203 4.21 19.67 7.48
C VAL A 203 5.41 18.95 8.11
N PRO A 204 5.65 19.08 9.43
CA PRO A 204 6.69 18.33 10.13
C PRO A 204 6.52 16.82 9.98
N ILE A 205 7.63 16.08 9.86
CA ILE A 205 7.59 14.63 9.68
C ILE A 205 6.93 13.91 10.87
N GLU A 206 7.06 14.46 12.06
CA GLU A 206 6.46 13.94 13.29
C GLU A 206 4.92 14.04 13.26
N GLU A 207 4.38 15.07 12.64
CA GLU A 207 2.92 15.22 12.43
C GLU A 207 2.42 14.25 11.38
N ILE A 208 3.18 14.06 10.28
CA ILE A 208 2.86 13.04 9.26
C ILE A 208 2.87 11.65 9.89
N GLU A 209 3.89 11.33 10.68
CA GLU A 209 4.00 10.05 11.39
C GLU A 209 2.82 9.82 12.33
N ALA A 210 2.50 10.81 13.18
CA ALA A 210 1.41 10.72 14.12
C ALA A 210 0.07 10.46 13.41
N GLU A 211 -0.14 11.09 12.25
CA GLU A 211 -1.36 10.93 11.48
C GLU A 211 -1.44 9.56 10.77
N TYR A 212 -0.32 9.06 10.24
CA TYR A 212 -0.24 7.69 9.71
C TYR A 212 -0.57 6.66 10.79
N LEU A 213 0.03 6.80 11.99
CA LEU A 213 -0.23 5.89 13.11
C LEU A 213 -1.68 5.97 13.58
N ARG A 214 -2.26 7.17 13.60
CA ARG A 214 -3.66 7.38 13.99
C ARG A 214 -4.64 6.71 13.05
N VAL A 215 -4.49 6.97 11.75
CA VAL A 215 -5.45 6.51 10.73
C VAL A 215 -5.32 5.01 10.49
N TYR A 216 -4.10 4.51 10.34
CA TYR A 216 -3.87 3.09 10.08
C TYR A 216 -3.85 2.21 11.34
N GLY A 217 -3.94 2.81 12.52
CA GLY A 217 -3.96 2.06 13.79
C GLY A 217 -2.68 1.27 14.05
N LYS A 218 -1.52 1.78 13.59
CA LYS A 218 -0.22 1.13 13.75
C LYS A 218 0.54 1.69 14.94
N GLU A 219 1.65 1.05 15.29
CA GLU A 219 2.47 1.38 16.45
C GLU A 219 3.76 2.10 16.07
N ARG A 220 4.22 1.91 14.82
CA ARG A 220 5.52 2.42 14.36
C ARG A 220 5.53 2.71 12.87
N VAL A 221 6.28 3.74 12.47
CA VAL A 221 6.69 3.95 11.08
C VAL A 221 8.16 3.61 10.93
N LEU A 222 8.48 2.74 9.97
CA LEU A 222 9.83 2.46 9.51
C LEU A 222 10.10 3.33 8.27
N TRP A 223 10.90 4.37 8.48
CA TRP A 223 11.29 5.30 7.44
C TRP A 223 12.52 4.81 6.69
N LEU A 224 12.41 4.70 5.37
CA LEU A 224 13.56 4.66 4.47
C LEU A 224 13.84 6.06 3.95
N SER A 225 15.11 6.38 3.69
CA SER A 225 15.51 7.75 3.40
C SER A 225 14.94 8.23 2.07
N ARG A 226 15.10 7.46 0.99
CA ARG A 226 14.72 7.87 -0.37
C ARG A 226 14.38 6.72 -1.31
N SER A 227 13.56 7.04 -2.30
CA SER A 227 13.19 6.15 -3.40
C SER A 227 14.27 6.13 -4.50
N PRO A 228 14.40 5.03 -5.27
CA PRO A 228 15.14 5.00 -6.52
C PRO A 228 14.73 6.10 -7.50
N LEU A 229 15.70 6.59 -8.28
CA LEU A 229 15.49 7.72 -9.20
C LEU A 229 14.67 7.32 -10.43
N GLY A 230 14.70 6.05 -10.81
CA GLY A 230 13.87 5.51 -11.88
C GLY A 230 12.36 5.63 -11.62
N ASP A 231 11.95 5.65 -10.33
CA ASP A 231 10.56 5.89 -9.93
C ASP A 231 10.20 7.38 -9.85
N LEU A 232 11.17 8.25 -9.63
CA LEU A 232 10.93 9.67 -9.47
C LEU A 232 10.70 10.35 -10.83
N VAL A 233 9.60 11.08 -10.95
CA VAL A 233 9.25 11.85 -12.14
C VAL A 233 9.56 13.34 -11.97
N ILE A 234 9.32 13.87 -10.77
CA ILE A 234 9.58 15.28 -10.40
C ILE A 234 10.61 15.34 -9.29
N ASP A 235 11.22 16.52 -9.11
CA ASP A 235 12.19 16.82 -8.03
C ASP A 235 13.38 15.84 -7.98
N ARG A 236 13.72 15.24 -9.14
CA ARG A 236 14.86 14.36 -9.28
C ARG A 236 16.07 15.09 -9.90
N PRO A 237 17.29 14.67 -9.58
CA PRO A 237 18.46 15.15 -10.30
C PRO A 237 18.42 14.68 -11.76
N LYS A 238 18.99 15.47 -12.67
CA LYS A 238 19.21 15.05 -14.07
C LYS A 238 20.24 13.92 -14.09
N ILE A 239 19.86 12.76 -14.59
CA ILE A 239 20.74 11.60 -14.76
C ILE A 239 20.96 11.37 -16.26
N ALA A 240 22.01 11.99 -16.79
CA ALA A 240 22.27 12.02 -18.24
C ALA A 240 21.00 12.38 -19.01
N ASN A 241 20.56 11.54 -19.94
CA ASN A 241 19.32 11.69 -20.70
C ASN A 241 18.22 10.67 -20.34
N TYR A 242 18.32 10.03 -19.17
CA TYR A 242 17.31 9.09 -18.70
C TYR A 242 16.14 9.81 -18.00
N VAL A 243 14.93 9.35 -18.31
CA VAL A 243 13.68 9.82 -17.70
C VAL A 243 12.96 8.62 -17.12
N GLY A 244 12.91 8.52 -15.78
CA GLY A 244 12.11 7.54 -15.06
C GLY A 244 10.63 7.83 -15.25
N TRP A 245 9.81 6.78 -15.17
CA TRP A 245 8.37 6.86 -15.27
C TRP A 245 7.76 5.93 -14.23
N GLY A 246 7.54 6.44 -13.02
CA GLY A 246 6.99 5.73 -11.89
C GLY A 246 5.94 6.56 -11.15
N ALA A 247 5.61 6.13 -9.95
CA ALA A 247 4.60 6.75 -9.09
C ALA A 247 5.17 7.89 -8.21
N ASN A 248 6.37 8.35 -8.50
CA ASN A 248 7.05 9.44 -7.82
C ASN A 248 7.37 9.16 -6.35
N GLY A 249 7.94 7.99 -6.08
CA GLY A 249 8.45 7.58 -4.77
C GLY A 249 7.58 6.57 -4.03
N HIS A 250 7.00 5.60 -4.72
CA HIS A 250 6.23 4.54 -4.10
C HIS A 250 7.10 3.41 -3.56
N ILE A 251 6.80 2.96 -2.33
CA ILE A 251 7.57 1.90 -1.66
C ILE A 251 7.22 0.51 -2.21
N ASP A 252 5.99 0.30 -2.66
CA ASP A 252 5.48 -0.98 -3.15
C ASP A 252 6.18 -1.51 -4.40
N GLU A 253 6.97 -0.66 -5.06
CA GLU A 253 7.84 -1.02 -6.17
C GLU A 253 9.17 -1.65 -5.71
N TYR A 254 9.64 -1.36 -4.49
CA TYR A 254 11.02 -1.72 -4.11
C TYR A 254 11.17 -2.43 -2.78
N VAL A 255 10.20 -2.31 -1.87
CA VAL A 255 10.27 -2.92 -0.54
C VAL A 255 8.88 -3.34 -0.08
N ARG A 256 8.73 -4.61 0.34
CA ARG A 256 7.44 -5.15 0.79
C ARG A 256 7.59 -6.03 2.02
N PHE A 257 6.62 -5.95 2.93
CA PHE A 257 6.43 -6.99 3.93
C PHE A 257 5.85 -8.26 3.29
N VAL A 258 6.27 -9.42 3.77
CA VAL A 258 5.65 -10.71 3.44
C VAL A 258 5.05 -11.40 4.68
N ASN A 259 5.44 -10.96 5.86
CA ASN A 259 4.85 -11.23 7.17
C ASN A 259 5.44 -10.24 8.19
N ASP A 260 5.02 -10.33 9.46
CA ASP A 260 5.43 -9.40 10.53
C ASP A 260 6.93 -9.36 10.84
N SER A 261 7.70 -10.31 10.36
CA SER A 261 9.13 -10.45 10.65
C SER A 261 10.03 -10.48 9.42
N THR A 262 9.46 -10.46 8.21
CA THR A 262 10.22 -10.61 6.97
C THR A 262 9.88 -9.49 5.98
N ILE A 263 10.92 -8.84 5.47
CA ILE A 263 10.84 -7.82 4.42
C ILE A 263 11.59 -8.32 3.19
N VAL A 264 10.97 -8.12 2.03
CA VAL A 264 11.60 -8.33 0.72
C VAL A 264 12.04 -6.97 0.18
N VAL A 265 13.25 -6.88 -0.39
CA VAL A 265 13.81 -5.64 -0.94
C VAL A 265 14.46 -5.91 -2.30
N ALA A 266 14.21 -5.00 -3.24
CA ALA A 266 14.81 -5.02 -4.58
C ALA A 266 16.32 -4.74 -4.51
N GLN A 267 17.10 -5.45 -5.33
CA GLN A 267 18.54 -5.19 -5.50
C GLN A 267 18.92 -5.35 -6.97
N ILE A 268 19.63 -4.38 -7.50
CA ILE A 268 20.23 -4.49 -8.83
C ILE A 268 21.46 -5.41 -8.73
N ASP A 269 21.59 -6.35 -9.67
CA ASP A 269 22.77 -7.22 -9.75
C ASP A 269 24.04 -6.35 -9.90
N PRO A 270 25.09 -6.55 -9.09
CA PRO A 270 26.33 -5.78 -9.19
C PRO A 270 26.94 -5.77 -10.59
N SER A 271 26.74 -6.83 -11.38
CA SER A 271 27.22 -6.90 -12.76
C SER A 271 26.46 -5.98 -13.73
N GLU A 272 25.27 -5.53 -13.34
CA GLU A 272 24.41 -4.62 -14.12
C GLU A 272 24.53 -3.16 -13.67
N ARG A 273 25.23 -2.90 -12.56
CA ARG A 273 25.36 -1.56 -11.95
C ARG A 273 25.80 -0.50 -12.95
N ASP A 274 26.74 -0.83 -13.78
CA ASP A 274 27.38 0.11 -14.72
C ASP A 274 26.79 0.07 -16.14
N ASP A 275 25.62 -0.56 -16.33
CA ASP A 275 24.90 -0.61 -17.61
C ASP A 275 24.56 0.80 -18.13
N ASN A 276 24.17 1.70 -17.24
CA ASN A 276 23.90 3.09 -17.53
C ASN A 276 23.89 3.94 -16.24
N PRO A 277 23.93 5.28 -16.35
CA PRO A 277 23.99 6.17 -15.20
C PRO A 277 22.79 6.06 -14.25
N LEU A 278 21.57 5.79 -14.74
CA LEU A 278 20.39 5.63 -13.90
C LEU A 278 20.46 4.33 -13.08
N THR A 279 20.80 3.21 -13.73
CA THR A 279 20.99 1.92 -13.06
C THR A 279 22.04 2.01 -11.97
N ARG A 280 23.15 2.73 -12.22
CA ARG A 280 24.19 2.96 -11.20
C ARG A 280 23.65 3.72 -10.00
N ALA A 281 22.92 4.80 -10.23
CA ALA A 281 22.34 5.61 -9.14
C ALA A 281 21.30 4.81 -8.34
N ASP A 282 20.45 4.06 -9.00
CA ASP A 282 19.43 3.24 -8.34
C ASP A 282 20.03 2.05 -7.59
N HIS A 283 21.10 1.44 -8.12
CA HIS A 283 21.86 0.42 -7.40
C HIS A 283 22.38 0.94 -6.06
N ASP A 284 22.98 2.14 -6.05
CA ASP A 284 23.55 2.72 -4.85
C ASP A 284 22.45 3.09 -3.83
N ILE A 285 21.30 3.62 -4.27
CA ILE A 285 20.13 3.91 -3.43
C ILE A 285 19.54 2.62 -2.83
N LEU A 286 19.37 1.58 -3.64
CA LEU A 286 18.84 0.30 -3.15
C LEU A 286 19.79 -0.37 -2.15
N ALA A 287 21.10 -0.21 -2.31
CA ALA A 287 22.08 -0.65 -1.34
C ALA A 287 21.98 0.12 -0.01
N GLU A 288 21.74 1.44 -0.06
CA GLU A 288 21.46 2.25 1.13
C GLU A 288 20.18 1.77 1.85
N ASN A 289 19.08 1.58 1.10
CA ASN A 289 17.82 1.07 1.65
C ASN A 289 17.99 -0.31 2.30
N LEU A 290 18.75 -1.20 1.68
CA LEU A 290 19.09 -2.50 2.26
C LEU A 290 19.88 -2.36 3.58
N ALA A 291 20.83 -1.43 3.64
CA ALA A 291 21.60 -1.15 4.85
C ALA A 291 20.72 -0.58 5.98
N GLU A 292 19.75 0.28 5.65
CA GLU A 292 18.76 0.81 6.61
C GLU A 292 17.87 -0.31 7.14
N LEU A 293 17.34 -1.18 6.27
CA LEU A 293 16.50 -2.30 6.65
C LEU A 293 17.22 -3.32 7.54
N ARG A 294 18.51 -3.59 7.30
CA ARG A 294 19.33 -4.49 8.12
C ARG A 294 19.53 -4.00 9.55
N ARG A 295 19.40 -2.69 9.79
CA ARG A 295 19.46 -2.08 11.13
C ARG A 295 18.09 -1.92 11.78
N ALA A 296 17.03 -2.07 10.99
CA ALA A 296 15.68 -1.90 11.46
C ALA A 296 15.24 -3.05 12.37
N VAL A 297 14.41 -2.71 13.36
CA VAL A 297 13.80 -3.68 14.27
C VAL A 297 12.27 -3.49 14.27
N ASN A 298 11.55 -4.57 14.56
CA ASN A 298 10.10 -4.53 14.74
C ASN A 298 9.72 -3.87 16.10
N VAL A 299 8.44 -3.86 16.43
CA VAL A 299 7.93 -3.26 17.69
C VAL A 299 8.47 -3.95 18.95
N ASP A 300 8.84 -5.22 18.86
CA ASP A 300 9.45 -6.00 19.96
C ASP A 300 10.98 -5.81 20.08
N GLY A 301 11.58 -4.94 19.26
CA GLY A 301 13.02 -4.74 19.21
C GLY A 301 13.80 -5.85 18.48
N ARG A 302 13.13 -6.74 17.76
CA ARG A 302 13.77 -7.83 17.01
C ARG A 302 14.09 -7.39 15.58
N PRO A 303 15.28 -7.74 15.03
CA PRO A 303 15.62 -7.44 13.65
C PRO A 303 14.68 -8.18 12.68
N PHE A 304 14.39 -7.52 11.54
CA PHE A 304 13.68 -8.17 10.44
C PHE A 304 14.59 -9.14 9.69
N ARG A 305 14.00 -10.25 9.23
CA ARG A 305 14.62 -11.08 8.20
C ARG A 305 14.51 -10.35 6.87
N ILE A 306 15.63 -10.02 6.25
CA ILE A 306 15.66 -9.35 4.95
C ILE A 306 15.93 -10.39 3.85
N VAL A 307 15.12 -10.39 2.80
CA VAL A 307 15.26 -11.21 1.60
C VAL A 307 15.41 -10.27 0.41
N THR A 308 16.46 -10.47 -0.37
CA THR A 308 16.67 -9.68 -1.59
C THR A 308 16.05 -10.37 -2.82
N LEU A 309 15.49 -9.57 -3.72
CA LEU A 309 15.05 -10.01 -5.05
C LEU A 309 15.73 -9.16 -6.13
N PRO A 310 16.02 -9.73 -7.32
CA PRO A 310 16.61 -8.98 -8.41
C PRO A 310 15.66 -7.88 -8.92
N VAL A 311 16.19 -7.01 -9.78
CA VAL A 311 15.43 -6.06 -10.61
C VAL A 311 15.57 -6.51 -12.08
N PRO A 312 14.53 -6.38 -12.92
CA PRO A 312 14.67 -6.61 -14.36
C PRO A 312 15.71 -5.68 -14.95
N ALA A 313 16.53 -6.18 -15.88
CA ALA A 313 17.61 -5.36 -16.46
C ALA A 313 17.04 -4.24 -17.34
N LEU A 314 17.20 -3.01 -16.88
CA LEU A 314 16.62 -1.82 -17.49
C LEU A 314 17.01 -1.66 -18.98
N ARG A 315 18.24 -2.03 -19.36
CA ARG A 315 18.76 -1.93 -20.74
C ARG A 315 17.89 -2.59 -21.81
N TYR A 316 17.04 -3.55 -21.44
CA TYR A 316 16.12 -4.22 -22.36
C TYR A 316 14.75 -3.56 -22.48
N HIS A 317 14.52 -2.48 -21.74
CA HIS A 317 13.22 -1.83 -21.60
C HIS A 317 13.30 -0.30 -21.80
N VAL A 318 14.31 0.20 -22.48
CA VAL A 318 14.47 1.64 -22.76
C VAL A 318 13.79 2.00 -24.09
N ARG A 319 13.11 3.15 -24.13
CA ARG A 319 12.58 3.79 -25.34
C ARG A 319 13.24 5.14 -25.53
N ALA A 320 14.11 5.25 -26.53
CA ALA A 320 14.72 6.51 -26.89
C ALA A 320 13.83 7.29 -27.86
N ARG A 321 13.67 8.59 -27.63
CA ARG A 321 13.06 9.52 -28.60
C ARG A 321 13.54 10.95 -28.39
N ALA A 322 13.43 11.77 -29.44
CA ALA A 322 13.63 13.20 -29.28
C ALA A 322 12.47 13.87 -28.51
N VAL A 323 12.81 14.88 -27.72
CA VAL A 323 11.83 15.81 -27.14
C VAL A 323 11.28 16.71 -28.24
N THR A 324 9.98 16.89 -28.28
CA THR A 324 9.28 17.64 -29.35
C THR A 324 8.45 18.80 -28.77
N GLU A 325 8.05 19.74 -29.63
CA GLU A 325 7.07 20.77 -29.25
C GLU A 325 5.73 20.18 -28.77
N GLY A 326 5.37 18.99 -29.30
CA GLY A 326 4.16 18.27 -28.89
C GLY A 326 4.17 17.84 -27.42
N ASP A 327 5.34 17.72 -26.79
CA ASP A 327 5.46 17.37 -25.38
C ASP A 327 4.82 18.42 -24.45
N LYS A 328 4.66 19.67 -24.89
CA LYS A 328 3.93 20.71 -24.17
C LYS A 328 2.46 20.36 -23.90
N ALA A 329 1.88 19.48 -24.72
CA ALA A 329 0.47 19.10 -24.60
C ALA A 329 0.19 18.16 -23.43
N SER A 330 1.17 17.40 -22.94
CA SER A 330 0.99 16.42 -21.86
C SER A 330 1.64 16.87 -20.55
N ALA A 331 1.15 16.39 -19.41
CA ALA A 331 1.77 16.66 -18.12
C ALA A 331 3.20 16.11 -18.06
N LEU A 332 3.41 14.86 -18.50
CA LEU A 332 4.73 14.26 -18.55
C LEU A 332 5.68 15.05 -19.45
N GLY A 333 5.24 15.39 -20.65
CA GLY A 333 6.06 16.17 -21.56
C GLY A 333 6.48 17.52 -20.97
N ARG A 334 5.59 18.20 -20.22
CA ARG A 334 5.95 19.43 -19.50
C ARG A 334 6.98 19.19 -18.38
N VAL A 335 6.94 18.05 -17.71
CA VAL A 335 8.00 17.66 -16.73
C VAL A 335 9.33 17.44 -17.46
N VAL A 336 9.31 16.72 -18.57
CA VAL A 336 10.51 16.48 -19.40
C VAL A 336 11.11 17.80 -19.87
N LEU A 337 10.29 18.74 -20.36
CA LEU A 337 10.70 20.06 -20.84
C LEU A 337 11.27 21.00 -19.75
N ARG A 338 11.12 20.67 -18.46
CA ARG A 338 11.83 21.38 -17.36
C ARG A 338 13.33 21.06 -17.35
N THR A 339 13.70 19.90 -17.89
CA THR A 339 15.06 19.35 -17.79
C THR A 339 15.75 19.27 -19.14
N PHE A 340 14.99 19.09 -20.23
CA PHE A 340 15.48 18.84 -21.58
C PHE A 340 14.88 19.85 -22.55
N ALA A 341 15.69 20.24 -23.55
CA ALA A 341 15.23 21.11 -24.64
C ALA A 341 14.55 20.29 -25.77
N VAL A 342 13.75 20.98 -26.57
CA VAL A 342 13.24 20.40 -27.83
C VAL A 342 14.43 20.03 -28.72
N GLY A 343 14.43 18.81 -29.22
CA GLY A 343 15.52 18.23 -29.99
C GLY A 343 16.47 17.34 -29.18
N ASP A 344 16.49 17.45 -27.85
CA ASP A 344 17.30 16.53 -27.03
C ASP A 344 16.77 15.10 -27.16
N GLU A 345 17.68 14.12 -27.27
CA GLU A 345 17.31 12.72 -27.15
C GLU A 345 17.14 12.33 -25.66
N VAL A 346 16.04 11.72 -25.34
CA VAL A 346 15.75 11.19 -23.99
C VAL A 346 15.42 9.70 -24.02
N HIS A 347 15.86 9.00 -22.98
CA HIS A 347 15.65 7.59 -22.76
C HIS A 347 14.57 7.39 -21.68
N PHE A 348 13.35 7.10 -22.10
CA PHE A 348 12.26 6.77 -21.19
C PHE A 348 12.39 5.33 -20.70
N VAL A 349 12.16 5.15 -19.41
CA VAL A 349 12.20 3.84 -18.76
C VAL A 349 10.88 3.58 -18.01
N PRO A 350 10.33 2.36 -18.10
CA PRO A 350 9.09 2.01 -17.39
C PRO A 350 9.34 1.71 -15.91
N ALA A 351 8.27 1.68 -15.11
CA ALA A 351 8.30 1.23 -13.71
C ALA A 351 8.49 -0.29 -13.65
N LEU A 352 9.73 -0.76 -13.62
CA LEU A 352 10.05 -2.18 -13.60
C LEU A 352 10.27 -2.67 -12.18
N SER A 353 9.43 -3.57 -11.70
CA SER A 353 9.60 -4.16 -10.40
C SER A 353 9.01 -5.55 -10.29
N TYR A 354 9.76 -6.49 -9.71
CA TYR A 354 9.20 -7.76 -9.23
C TYR A 354 8.45 -7.60 -7.91
N LEU A 355 8.66 -6.50 -7.17
CA LEU A 355 8.06 -6.30 -5.84
C LEU A 355 6.64 -5.72 -5.92
N ASN A 356 6.21 -5.26 -7.08
CA ASN A 356 4.83 -4.85 -7.29
C ASN A 356 3.89 -6.07 -7.47
N PHE A 357 4.10 -7.10 -6.60
CA PHE A 357 3.30 -8.31 -6.53
C PHE A 357 2.03 -8.09 -5.70
N VAL A 358 1.01 -8.91 -5.93
CA VAL A 358 -0.28 -8.90 -5.22
C VAL A 358 -0.39 -10.14 -4.36
N ILE A 359 -0.64 -9.98 -3.06
CA ILE A 359 -0.92 -11.08 -2.14
C ILE A 359 -2.44 -11.19 -1.98
N SER A 360 -2.98 -12.40 -2.15
CA SER A 360 -4.41 -12.66 -1.92
C SER A 360 -4.63 -14.07 -1.38
N ASN A 361 -5.89 -14.41 -1.09
CA ASN A 361 -6.27 -15.73 -0.60
C ASN A 361 -5.78 -16.83 -1.55
N GLY A 362 -4.86 -17.67 -1.09
CA GLY A 362 -4.37 -18.83 -1.84
C GLY A 362 -3.53 -18.52 -3.10
N VAL A 363 -3.25 -17.23 -3.40
CA VAL A 363 -2.48 -16.85 -4.58
C VAL A 363 -1.60 -15.62 -4.33
N VAL A 364 -0.42 -15.60 -4.95
CA VAL A 364 0.43 -14.43 -5.10
C VAL A 364 0.63 -14.18 -6.59
N LEU A 365 0.27 -13.01 -7.09
CA LEU A 365 0.53 -12.62 -8.47
C LEU A 365 1.84 -11.86 -8.52
N VAL A 366 2.79 -12.33 -9.30
CA VAL A 366 4.12 -11.75 -9.40
C VAL A 366 4.43 -11.31 -10.82
N PRO A 367 5.05 -10.14 -11.04
CA PRO A 367 5.54 -9.74 -12.34
C PRO A 367 6.51 -10.74 -12.95
N ALA A 368 6.49 -10.90 -14.28
CA ALA A 368 7.48 -11.60 -15.06
C ALA A 368 7.82 -10.80 -16.29
N TYR A 369 9.09 -10.70 -16.62
CA TYR A 369 9.58 -9.77 -17.65
C TYR A 369 10.26 -10.46 -18.84
N TRP A 370 10.63 -11.74 -18.68
CA TRP A 370 11.24 -12.46 -19.78
C TRP A 370 10.26 -12.65 -20.95
N ARG A 371 10.77 -12.50 -22.15
CA ARG A 371 10.09 -12.80 -23.40
C ARG A 371 11.08 -13.35 -24.40
N HIS A 372 10.58 -14.02 -25.40
CA HIS A 372 11.42 -14.52 -26.49
C HIS A 372 12.32 -13.41 -27.07
N GLY A 373 13.60 -13.72 -27.22
CA GLY A 373 14.62 -12.78 -27.70
C GLY A 373 15.38 -12.04 -26.59
N LEU A 374 14.97 -12.12 -25.33
CA LEU A 374 15.79 -11.66 -24.21
C LEU A 374 16.78 -12.73 -23.78
N PRO A 375 17.92 -12.34 -23.14
CA PRO A 375 18.88 -13.28 -22.59
C PRO A 375 18.26 -14.24 -21.58
N GLU A 376 18.87 -15.42 -21.45
CA GLU A 376 18.48 -16.45 -20.49
C GLU A 376 18.53 -15.94 -19.03
N ARG A 377 19.45 -15.01 -18.72
CA ARG A 377 19.55 -14.40 -17.37
C ARG A 377 18.25 -13.72 -16.93
N GLU A 378 17.50 -13.11 -17.85
CA GLU A 378 16.20 -12.50 -17.50
C GLU A 378 15.14 -13.57 -17.17
N ARG A 379 15.20 -14.76 -17.83
CA ARG A 379 14.35 -15.90 -17.48
C ARG A 379 14.73 -16.50 -16.13
N GLU A 380 16.02 -16.58 -15.83
CA GLU A 380 16.51 -17.01 -14.51
C GLU A 380 16.06 -16.07 -13.39
N LYS A 381 16.06 -14.74 -13.62
CA LYS A 381 15.51 -13.77 -12.64
C LYS A 381 14.02 -14.02 -12.37
N ASP A 382 13.21 -14.18 -13.42
CA ASP A 382 11.78 -14.51 -13.27
C ASP A 382 11.59 -15.77 -12.41
N GLU A 383 12.38 -16.84 -12.66
CA GLU A 383 12.29 -18.09 -11.92
C GLU A 383 12.81 -17.97 -10.48
N GLU A 384 13.89 -17.23 -10.26
CA GLU A 384 14.44 -16.94 -8.91
C GLU A 384 13.40 -16.23 -8.05
N VAL A 385 12.71 -15.21 -8.61
CA VAL A 385 11.66 -14.48 -7.93
C VAL A 385 10.48 -15.38 -7.63
N ARG A 386 10.00 -16.15 -8.62
CA ARG A 386 8.91 -17.11 -8.44
C ARG A 386 9.21 -18.10 -7.34
N ALA A 387 10.39 -18.73 -7.40
CA ALA A 387 10.81 -19.74 -6.42
C ALA A 387 10.99 -19.16 -5.01
N THR A 388 11.50 -17.92 -4.91
CA THR A 388 11.67 -17.24 -3.62
C THR A 388 10.32 -16.90 -3.00
N LEU A 389 9.40 -16.31 -3.76
CA LEU A 389 8.06 -16.00 -3.26
C LEU A 389 7.28 -17.29 -2.92
N GLN A 390 7.45 -18.39 -3.68
CA GLN A 390 6.82 -19.65 -3.34
C GLN A 390 7.32 -20.22 -1.99
N ARG A 391 8.61 -20.03 -1.66
CA ARG A 391 9.13 -20.40 -0.32
C ARG A 391 8.62 -19.49 0.79
N LEU A 392 8.40 -18.20 0.50
CA LEU A 392 7.87 -17.22 1.46
C LEU A 392 6.37 -17.38 1.69
N PHE A 393 5.63 -17.87 0.69
CA PHE A 393 4.20 -18.12 0.73
C PHE A 393 3.87 -19.58 0.38
N PRO A 394 4.24 -20.56 1.26
CA PRO A 394 4.08 -21.98 0.94
C PRO A 394 2.61 -22.40 0.73
N ASP A 395 1.67 -21.69 1.36
CA ASP A 395 0.23 -21.98 1.29
C ASP A 395 -0.48 -21.22 0.16
N ARG A 396 0.25 -20.47 -0.66
CA ARG A 396 -0.28 -19.71 -1.79
C ARG A 396 0.41 -20.13 -3.08
N ARG A 397 -0.36 -20.23 -4.15
CA ARG A 397 0.18 -20.49 -5.49
C ARG A 397 0.77 -19.20 -6.06
N VAL A 398 2.03 -19.21 -6.46
CA VAL A 398 2.67 -18.07 -7.14
C VAL A 398 2.38 -18.15 -8.64
N VAL A 399 1.79 -17.10 -9.18
CA VAL A 399 1.40 -16.98 -10.60
C VAL A 399 2.14 -15.80 -11.22
N GLN A 400 2.92 -16.08 -12.25
CA GLN A 400 3.64 -15.06 -13.02
C GLN A 400 2.72 -14.44 -14.08
N ILE A 401 2.73 -13.10 -14.16
CA ILE A 401 1.99 -12.32 -15.16
C ILE A 401 2.91 -11.23 -15.70
N GLN A 402 2.87 -10.98 -17.02
CA GLN A 402 3.66 -9.92 -17.64
C GLN A 402 2.95 -8.55 -17.53
N PRO A 403 3.47 -7.59 -16.76
CA PRO A 403 2.81 -6.31 -16.53
C PRO A 403 3.31 -5.17 -17.43
N LEU A 404 4.14 -5.43 -18.44
CA LEU A 404 4.89 -4.39 -19.15
C LEU A 404 3.99 -3.32 -19.78
N SER A 405 2.75 -3.64 -20.16
CA SER A 405 1.81 -2.64 -20.69
C SER A 405 1.51 -1.54 -19.67
N ILE A 406 1.31 -1.90 -18.41
CA ILE A 406 1.01 -0.93 -17.35
C ILE A 406 2.27 -0.27 -16.77
N ASN A 407 3.43 -0.96 -16.82
CA ASN A 407 4.69 -0.36 -16.37
C ASN A 407 5.08 0.88 -17.21
N TRP A 408 4.70 0.91 -18.48
CA TRP A 408 4.90 2.10 -19.34
C TRP A 408 4.03 3.28 -18.96
N ASP A 409 2.99 3.08 -18.13
CA ASP A 409 2.13 4.13 -17.59
C ASP A 409 2.47 4.48 -16.13
N GLY A 410 3.55 3.92 -15.60
CA GLY A 410 4.15 4.36 -14.34
C GLY A 410 3.80 3.54 -13.11
N GLY A 411 3.38 2.29 -13.25
CA GLY A 411 3.13 1.40 -12.11
C GLY A 411 3.01 -0.06 -12.50
N GLY A 412 2.56 -0.92 -11.58
CA GLY A 412 2.47 -2.35 -11.78
C GLY A 412 1.13 -2.96 -11.38
N MET A 413 1.12 -4.27 -11.15
CA MET A 413 -0.11 -5.01 -10.82
C MET A 413 -0.69 -4.63 -9.45
N HIS A 414 0.17 -4.33 -8.46
CA HIS A 414 -0.26 -3.89 -7.15
C HIS A 414 -0.95 -2.53 -7.22
N CYS A 415 -0.42 -1.61 -8.03
CA CYS A 415 -0.97 -0.27 -8.21
C CYS A 415 -2.39 -0.26 -8.79
N ILE A 416 -2.75 -1.27 -9.60
CA ILE A 416 -4.08 -1.39 -10.22
C ILE A 416 -5.04 -2.30 -9.45
N THR A 417 -4.64 -2.78 -8.28
CA THR A 417 -5.44 -3.64 -7.39
C THR A 417 -5.53 -3.06 -5.98
N GLN A 418 -6.59 -3.39 -5.26
CA GLN A 418 -6.75 -3.04 -3.85
C GLN A 418 -7.47 -4.17 -3.11
N GLN A 419 -6.90 -4.64 -2.00
CA GLN A 419 -7.52 -5.67 -1.19
C GLN A 419 -8.65 -5.11 -0.32
N GLN A 420 -9.73 -5.88 -0.20
CA GLN A 420 -10.74 -5.69 0.82
C GLN A 420 -10.62 -6.82 1.83
N PRO A 421 -10.13 -6.54 3.05
CA PRO A 421 -9.93 -7.57 4.05
C PRO A 421 -11.26 -8.14 4.52
N SER A 422 -11.24 -9.38 5.00
CA SER A 422 -12.36 -9.95 5.74
C SER A 422 -12.41 -9.29 7.13
N PRO A 423 -13.55 -8.71 7.54
CA PRO A 423 -13.68 -8.16 8.89
C PRO A 423 -13.61 -9.25 9.97
N ARG A 424 -13.83 -10.50 9.60
CA ARG A 424 -13.70 -11.65 10.51
C ARG A 424 -12.38 -12.35 10.21
N GLU A 425 -11.33 -12.04 10.97
CA GLU A 425 -10.26 -13.02 11.09
C GLU A 425 -10.89 -14.33 11.54
N ARG A 426 -10.90 -15.32 10.68
CA ARG A 426 -11.24 -16.68 11.10
C ARG A 426 -10.18 -17.06 12.11
N LEU A 427 -10.55 -17.15 13.39
CA LEU A 427 -9.78 -17.75 14.47
C LEU A 427 -9.42 -19.21 14.08
N ILE A 428 -8.47 -19.39 13.18
CA ILE A 428 -7.88 -20.69 12.85
C ILE A 428 -6.70 -20.99 13.80
N ALA A 429 -6.30 -20.03 14.63
CA ALA A 429 -5.08 -20.14 15.44
C ALA A 429 -5.23 -20.83 16.80
N ASP A 430 -6.44 -21.14 17.34
CA ASP A 430 -6.56 -21.58 18.73
C ASP A 430 -7.01 -23.04 18.98
N ARG A 431 -7.01 -23.89 17.93
CA ARG A 431 -7.30 -25.34 18.16
C ARG A 431 -6.08 -26.21 18.49
N ARG A 432 -4.88 -25.65 18.58
CA ARG A 432 -3.66 -26.46 18.89
C ARG A 432 -3.07 -26.29 20.30
N VAL A 433 -3.65 -25.49 21.18
CA VAL A 433 -3.09 -25.30 22.53
C VAL A 433 -3.91 -25.99 23.64
N CYS A 434 -5.10 -26.48 23.36
CA CYS A 434 -5.99 -27.05 24.40
C CYS A 434 -5.92 -28.60 24.54
N SER A 435 -4.95 -29.30 23.94
CA SER A 435 -4.88 -30.79 24.04
C SER A 435 -3.71 -31.37 24.83
N ARG A 436 -3.01 -30.56 25.67
CA ARG A 436 -1.99 -31.13 26.59
C ARG A 436 -2.07 -30.54 28.00
N ARG A 437 -3.13 -30.85 28.73
CA ARG A 437 -3.14 -30.93 30.20
C ARG A 437 -4.27 -31.85 30.66
N ARG A 438 -4.02 -33.15 30.55
CA ARG A 438 -4.56 -34.18 31.47
C ARG A 438 -3.66 -35.39 31.35
N VAL A 439 -3.05 -35.70 32.47
CA VAL A 439 -2.45 -36.90 33.01
C VAL A 439 -1.19 -36.43 33.75
N ILE A 440 -1.18 -36.37 34.96
CA ILE A 440 -1.19 -37.14 36.21
C ILE A 440 -1.31 -36.19 37.35
#